data_dbe7f179742a2a48b25b5475f88febc8
#
_entry.id   dbe7f179742a2a48b25b5475f88febc8
#
_cell.length_a   1.000
_cell.length_b   1.000
_cell.length_c   1.000
_cell.angle_alpha   90.00
_cell.angle_beta   90.00
_cell.angle_gamma   90.00
#
_symmetry.space_group_name_H-M   'P 1'
#
loop_
_entity.id
_entity.type
_entity.pdbx_description
1 polymer ?
#
loop_
_entity_poly.entity_id
_entity_poly.type
_entity_poly.pdbx_seq_one_letter_code
_entity_poly.pdbx_strand_id
1 'polypeptide(L)'
;MSITVARLLRHMAWANQETIKHLQTLPEESLKAYATNPEWFVAEIAHHIVDSADHYAYEITGNVAITQPGDPCIADIESISDLARLAKQAGIVDAQLIGAADLDDVWLDLKNDGGKIQRLRSTVLSQAIHHATEHRTHIASALEAKGFEPIFLDDISLWDYEIYETANGLRD
;
A
#
# COMPACT_ATOMS: atom_id res chain seq x y z
N MET A 1 -23.14 -14.15 -2.89
CA MET A 1 -21.97 -13.55 -2.27
C MET A 1 -21.86 -12.10 -2.74
N SER A 2 -21.71 -11.15 -1.84
CA SER A 2 -21.41 -9.75 -2.20
C SER A 2 -19.90 -9.54 -2.07
N ILE A 3 -19.32 -8.72 -2.95
CA ILE A 3 -17.94 -8.25 -2.78
C ILE A 3 -17.91 -7.38 -1.53
N THR A 4 -17.00 -7.67 -0.60
CA THR A 4 -16.82 -6.88 0.62
C THR A 4 -15.58 -5.98 0.49
N VAL A 5 -15.60 -4.82 1.15
CA VAL A 5 -14.43 -3.93 1.24
C VAL A 5 -13.26 -4.67 1.88
N ALA A 6 -13.51 -5.53 2.88
CA ALA A 6 -12.49 -6.36 3.51
C ALA A 6 -11.75 -7.24 2.49
N ARG A 7 -12.46 -7.88 1.55
CA ARG A 7 -11.82 -8.68 0.49
C ARG A 7 -10.94 -7.83 -0.42
N LEU A 8 -11.39 -6.63 -0.79
CA LEU A 8 -10.59 -5.72 -1.62
C LEU A 8 -9.34 -5.21 -0.88
N LEU A 9 -9.44 -4.96 0.43
CA LEU A 9 -8.28 -4.61 1.25
C LEU A 9 -7.31 -5.79 1.41
N ARG A 10 -7.79 -7.02 1.55
CA ARG A 10 -6.94 -8.22 1.54
C ARG A 10 -6.20 -8.38 0.21
N HIS A 11 -6.88 -8.13 -0.93
CA HIS A 11 -6.21 -8.08 -2.23
C HIS A 11 -5.14 -6.99 -2.28
N MET A 12 -5.44 -5.77 -1.83
CA MET A 12 -4.47 -4.67 -1.77
C MET A 12 -3.24 -5.07 -0.96
N ALA A 13 -3.43 -5.63 0.24
CA ALA A 13 -2.36 -6.08 1.12
C ALA A 13 -1.47 -7.15 0.44
N TRP A 14 -2.08 -8.15 -0.17
CA TRP A 14 -1.36 -9.18 -0.93
C TRP A 14 -0.57 -8.57 -2.08
N ALA A 15 -1.18 -7.71 -2.90
CA ALA A 15 -0.53 -7.07 -4.03
C ALA A 15 0.63 -6.15 -3.59
N ASN A 16 0.52 -5.46 -2.45
CA ASN A 16 1.61 -4.68 -1.86
C ASN A 16 2.79 -5.59 -1.48
N GLN A 17 2.53 -6.74 -0.85
CA GLN A 17 3.57 -7.69 -0.49
C GLN A 17 4.26 -8.29 -1.72
N GLU A 18 3.51 -8.69 -2.76
CA GLU A 18 4.09 -9.21 -4.00
C GLU A 18 4.92 -8.13 -4.73
N THR A 19 4.47 -6.87 -4.70
CA THR A 19 5.25 -5.75 -5.25
C THR A 19 6.59 -5.58 -4.52
N ILE A 20 6.59 -5.55 -3.20
CA ILE A 20 7.83 -5.41 -2.41
C ILE A 20 8.74 -6.62 -2.63
N LYS A 21 8.19 -7.82 -2.68
CA LYS A 21 8.92 -9.06 -2.96
C LYS A 21 9.56 -9.04 -4.36
N HIS A 22 8.86 -8.55 -5.37
CA HIS A 22 9.44 -8.34 -6.69
C HIS A 22 10.62 -7.38 -6.63
N LEU A 23 10.48 -6.23 -5.98
CA LEU A 23 11.57 -5.26 -5.81
C LEU A 23 12.80 -5.86 -5.15
N GLN A 24 12.64 -6.79 -4.20
CA GLN A 24 13.74 -7.49 -3.54
C GLN A 24 14.54 -8.41 -4.47
N THR A 25 13.99 -8.77 -5.63
CA THR A 25 14.71 -9.59 -6.64
C THR A 25 15.55 -8.76 -7.61
N LEU A 26 15.38 -7.44 -7.61
CA LEU A 26 16.03 -6.54 -8.54
C LEU A 26 17.37 -6.02 -8.01
N PRO A 27 18.25 -5.53 -8.89
CA PRO A 27 19.49 -4.85 -8.47
C PRO A 27 19.17 -3.54 -7.75
N GLU A 28 20.08 -3.10 -6.85
CA GLU A 28 19.86 -1.94 -5.98
C GLU A 28 19.61 -0.64 -6.76
N GLU A 29 20.20 -0.51 -7.95
CA GLU A 29 20.01 0.65 -8.82
C GLU A 29 18.54 0.82 -9.27
N SER A 30 17.75 -0.25 -9.25
CA SER A 30 16.32 -0.22 -9.57
C SER A 30 15.52 0.66 -8.61
N LEU A 31 15.97 0.79 -7.36
CA LEU A 31 15.33 1.64 -6.36
C LEU A 31 15.35 3.13 -6.74
N LYS A 32 16.29 3.54 -7.58
CA LYS A 32 16.42 4.92 -8.10
C LYS A 32 15.76 5.12 -9.46
N ALA A 33 15.10 4.10 -9.99
CA ALA A 33 14.38 4.20 -11.25
C ALA A 33 13.19 5.16 -11.14
N TYR A 34 12.95 5.96 -12.17
CA TYR A 34 11.82 6.89 -12.26
C TYR A 34 11.30 6.97 -13.69
N ALA A 35 10.02 7.25 -13.88
CA ALA A 35 9.45 7.43 -15.21
C ALA A 35 9.76 8.83 -15.78
N THR A 36 9.20 9.87 -15.20
CA THR A 36 9.33 11.26 -15.68
C THR A 36 9.90 12.21 -14.64
N ASN A 37 9.52 12.06 -13.37
CA ASN A 37 10.01 12.91 -12.28
C ASN A 37 11.13 12.20 -11.51
N PRO A 38 12.38 12.72 -11.51
CA PRO A 38 13.49 12.10 -10.81
C PRO A 38 13.39 12.12 -9.28
N GLU A 39 12.53 12.95 -8.71
CA GLU A 39 12.23 12.97 -7.27
C GLU A 39 11.17 11.92 -6.88
N TRP A 40 10.51 11.31 -7.87
CA TRP A 40 9.47 10.29 -7.71
C TRP A 40 9.97 8.93 -8.22
N PHE A 41 10.93 8.38 -7.50
CA PHE A 41 11.60 7.12 -7.85
C PHE A 41 11.04 5.93 -7.08
N VAL A 42 11.37 4.72 -7.49
CA VAL A 42 10.79 3.47 -6.97
C VAL A 42 10.81 3.37 -5.44
N ALA A 43 11.94 3.67 -4.79
CA ALA A 43 12.02 3.62 -3.33
C ALA A 43 11.07 4.63 -2.67
N GLU A 44 11.01 5.86 -3.17
CA GLU A 44 10.10 6.90 -2.69
C GLU A 44 8.63 6.48 -2.87
N ILE A 45 8.29 5.92 -4.03
CA ILE A 45 6.92 5.46 -4.30
C ILE A 45 6.55 4.29 -3.39
N ALA A 46 7.45 3.33 -3.20
CA ALA A 46 7.22 2.18 -2.33
C ALA A 46 7.03 2.59 -0.86
N HIS A 47 7.88 3.52 -0.38
CA HIS A 47 7.72 4.16 0.93
C HIS A 47 6.35 4.84 1.05
N HIS A 48 6.00 5.69 0.08
CA HIS A 48 4.77 6.46 0.07
C HIS A 48 3.49 5.59 0.10
N ILE A 49 3.49 4.42 -0.53
CA ILE A 49 2.35 3.48 -0.43
C ILE A 49 2.08 3.11 1.03
N VAL A 50 3.12 2.79 1.79
CA VAL A 50 3.00 2.31 3.16
C VAL A 50 2.73 3.46 4.13
N ASP A 51 3.42 4.59 3.95
CA ASP A 51 3.23 5.80 4.76
C ASP A 51 1.80 6.37 4.63
N SER A 52 1.29 6.45 3.41
CA SER A 52 -0.10 6.88 3.19
C SER A 52 -1.12 5.90 3.77
N ALA A 53 -0.86 4.60 3.68
CA ALA A 53 -1.74 3.59 4.29
C ALA A 53 -1.74 3.70 5.82
N ASP A 54 -0.58 3.97 6.45
CA ASP A 54 -0.47 4.21 7.90
C ASP A 54 -1.25 5.46 8.31
N HIS A 55 -1.16 6.53 7.53
CA HIS A 55 -1.96 7.73 7.75
C HIS A 55 -3.47 7.44 7.66
N TYR A 56 -3.94 6.69 6.65
CA TYR A 56 -5.35 6.31 6.54
C TYR A 56 -5.79 5.42 7.71
N ALA A 57 -4.97 4.48 8.14
CA ALA A 57 -5.25 3.63 9.29
C ALA A 57 -5.38 4.45 10.58
N TYR A 58 -4.50 5.43 10.79
CA TYR A 58 -4.57 6.36 11.91
C TYR A 58 -5.85 7.20 11.89
N GLU A 59 -6.20 7.79 10.76
CA GLU A 59 -7.41 8.62 10.62
C GLU A 59 -8.70 7.82 10.89
N ILE A 60 -8.71 6.52 10.57
CA ILE A 60 -9.86 5.64 10.81
C ILE A 60 -9.95 5.18 12.26
N THR A 61 -8.82 4.77 12.86
CA THR A 61 -8.82 4.05 14.14
C THR A 61 -8.41 4.93 15.32
N GLY A 62 -7.74 6.03 15.06
CA GLY A 62 -7.06 6.83 16.08
C GLY A 62 -5.84 6.11 16.71
N ASN A 63 -5.51 4.91 16.22
CA ASN A 63 -4.38 4.11 16.70
C ASN A 63 -3.18 4.30 15.80
N VAL A 64 -2.07 4.68 16.40
CA VAL A 64 -0.79 4.73 15.74
C VAL A 64 -0.21 3.31 15.75
N ALA A 65 -0.24 2.61 14.61
CA ALA A 65 0.28 1.25 14.54
C ALA A 65 1.79 1.23 14.47
N ILE A 66 2.36 2.15 13.70
CA ILE A 66 3.79 2.19 13.43
C ILE A 66 4.38 3.49 13.93
N THR A 67 3.56 4.57 13.98
CA THR A 67 4.03 5.89 14.30
C THR A 67 3.41 6.46 15.54
N GLN A 68 4.25 6.82 16.47
CA GLN A 68 3.89 7.75 17.52
C GLN A 68 4.05 9.18 17.01
N PRO A 69 3.24 10.16 17.44
CA PRO A 69 3.46 11.54 17.08
C PRO A 69 4.91 11.95 17.42
N GLY A 70 5.73 12.21 16.38
CA GLY A 70 7.13 12.60 16.53
C GLY A 70 8.17 11.55 16.16
N ASP A 71 7.77 10.28 15.91
CA ASP A 71 8.67 9.29 15.32
C ASP A 71 8.61 9.34 13.77
N PRO A 72 9.74 9.17 13.08
CA PRO A 72 9.73 8.96 11.63
C PRO A 72 9.03 7.63 11.35
N CYS A 73 7.90 7.72 10.70
CA CYS A 73 6.93 6.67 10.55
C CYS A 73 7.43 5.45 9.82
N ILE A 74 7.58 5.60 8.54
CA ILE A 74 8.13 4.56 7.69
C ILE A 74 9.56 5.02 7.39
N ALA A 75 10.53 4.20 7.72
CA ALA A 75 11.91 4.60 7.50
C ALA A 75 12.23 4.60 6.01
N ASP A 76 13.04 5.57 5.58
CA ASP A 76 13.50 5.69 4.20
C ASP A 76 14.11 4.38 3.68
N ILE A 77 13.96 4.14 2.39
CA ILE A 77 14.51 2.99 1.69
C ILE A 77 15.77 3.43 0.98
N GLU A 78 16.93 3.10 1.54
CA GLU A 78 18.23 3.42 0.97
C GLU A 78 18.82 2.23 0.20
N SER A 79 18.40 1.01 0.53
CA SER A 79 18.91 -0.25 -0.03
C SER A 79 17.82 -1.31 -0.18
N ILE A 80 18.09 -2.35 -0.98
CA ILE A 80 17.21 -3.54 -1.10
C ILE A 80 16.97 -4.20 0.26
N SER A 81 17.93 -4.17 1.17
CA SER A 81 17.75 -4.75 2.51
C SER A 81 16.66 -4.04 3.35
N ASP A 82 16.37 -2.77 3.08
CA ASP A 82 15.34 -2.02 3.78
C ASP A 82 13.92 -2.47 3.39
N LEU A 83 13.76 -3.07 2.22
CA LEU A 83 12.47 -3.58 1.74
C LEU A 83 11.87 -4.66 2.65
N ALA A 84 12.70 -5.44 3.37
CA ALA A 84 12.21 -6.42 4.34
C ALA A 84 11.50 -5.74 5.52
N ARG A 85 12.04 -4.59 5.98
CA ARG A 85 11.41 -3.76 7.01
C ARG A 85 10.12 -3.14 6.48
N LEU A 86 10.15 -2.59 5.25
CA LEU A 86 8.97 -2.03 4.61
C LEU A 86 7.84 -3.07 4.49
N ALA A 87 8.14 -4.29 4.04
CA ALA A 87 7.17 -5.38 3.93
C ALA A 87 6.51 -5.70 5.29
N LYS A 88 7.30 -5.71 6.36
CA LYS A 88 6.77 -5.92 7.72
C LYS A 88 5.85 -4.77 8.15
N GLN A 89 6.25 -3.53 7.90
CA GLN A 89 5.45 -2.35 8.22
C GLN A 89 4.15 -2.35 7.41
N ALA A 90 4.21 -2.60 6.10
CA ALA A 90 3.03 -2.75 5.25
C ALA A 90 2.05 -3.79 5.80
N GLY A 91 2.54 -4.96 6.20
CA GLY A 91 1.69 -6.01 6.78
C GLY A 91 0.95 -5.58 8.06
N ILE A 92 1.58 -4.77 8.91
CA ILE A 92 0.95 -4.23 10.13
C ILE A 92 -0.16 -3.22 9.77
N VAL A 93 0.15 -2.30 8.87
CA VAL A 93 -0.77 -1.24 8.44
C VAL A 93 -1.97 -1.83 7.69
N ASP A 94 -1.69 -2.71 6.74
CA ASP A 94 -2.74 -3.36 5.94
C ASP A 94 -3.69 -4.19 6.82
N ALA A 95 -3.17 -4.86 7.86
CA ALA A 95 -3.99 -5.59 8.82
C ALA A 95 -4.95 -4.66 9.60
N GLN A 96 -4.54 -3.44 9.91
CA GLN A 96 -5.41 -2.45 10.55
C GLN A 96 -6.53 -1.97 9.61
N LEU A 97 -6.19 -1.68 8.35
CA LEU A 97 -7.19 -1.28 7.36
C LEU A 97 -8.21 -2.39 7.11
N ILE A 98 -7.76 -3.66 7.03
CA ILE A 98 -8.64 -4.82 6.91
C ILE A 98 -9.57 -4.93 8.13
N GLY A 99 -9.02 -4.80 9.34
CA GLY A 99 -9.80 -4.83 10.58
C GLY A 99 -10.82 -3.69 10.70
N ALA A 100 -10.55 -2.57 10.04
CA ALA A 100 -11.47 -1.43 10.01
C ALA A 100 -12.64 -1.59 9.03
N ALA A 101 -12.58 -2.56 8.12
CA ALA A 101 -13.61 -2.78 7.09
C ALA A 101 -14.97 -3.22 7.66
N ASP A 102 -14.97 -3.87 8.83
CA ASP A 102 -16.18 -4.34 9.50
C ASP A 102 -16.79 -3.31 10.47
N LEU A 103 -16.16 -2.15 10.63
CA LEU A 103 -16.67 -1.08 11.47
C LEU A 103 -17.80 -0.32 10.76
N ASP A 104 -18.71 0.28 11.56
CA ASP A 104 -19.81 1.10 11.04
C ASP A 104 -19.30 2.22 10.13
N ASP A 105 -19.99 2.46 9.03
CA ASP A 105 -19.66 3.55 8.10
C ASP A 105 -20.10 4.90 8.68
N VAL A 106 -19.17 5.59 9.31
CA VAL A 106 -19.39 6.88 9.98
C VAL A 106 -18.57 7.98 9.32
N TRP A 107 -19.00 9.22 9.55
CA TRP A 107 -18.22 10.40 9.16
C TRP A 107 -17.01 10.55 10.07
N LEU A 108 -15.84 10.69 9.47
CA LEU A 108 -14.57 10.94 10.13
C LEU A 108 -14.16 12.40 9.93
N ASP A 109 -13.66 13.03 10.98
CA ASP A 109 -13.05 14.36 10.92
C ASP A 109 -11.57 14.23 10.59
N LEU A 110 -11.22 14.36 9.33
CA LEU A 110 -9.83 14.29 8.85
C LEU A 110 -9.17 15.66 8.94
N LYS A 111 -7.88 15.68 9.23
CA LYS A 111 -7.05 16.89 9.15
C LYS A 111 -6.41 16.98 7.77
N ASN A 112 -6.46 18.15 7.16
CA ASN A 112 -5.70 18.47 5.97
C ASN A 112 -5.12 19.89 6.07
N ASP A 113 -4.30 20.29 5.11
CA ASP A 113 -3.64 21.60 5.09
C ASP A 113 -4.61 22.79 5.07
N GLY A 114 -5.85 22.56 4.65
CA GLY A 114 -6.94 23.56 4.62
C GLY A 114 -7.82 23.57 5.88
N GLY A 115 -7.54 22.69 6.87
CA GLY A 115 -8.36 22.57 8.07
C GLY A 115 -8.99 21.17 8.23
N LYS A 116 -10.18 21.11 8.84
CA LYS A 116 -10.91 19.86 9.00
C LYS A 116 -11.80 19.60 7.78
N ILE A 117 -11.77 18.35 7.31
CA ILE A 117 -12.65 17.86 6.25
C ILE A 117 -13.33 16.58 6.72
N GLN A 118 -14.61 16.42 6.38
CA GLN A 118 -15.34 15.20 6.71
C GLN A 118 -15.37 14.22 5.54
N ARG A 119 -15.09 12.94 5.82
CA ARG A 119 -15.21 11.84 4.87
C ARG A 119 -15.84 10.62 5.56
N LEU A 120 -16.59 9.84 4.80
CA LEU A 120 -17.05 8.53 5.27
C LEU A 120 -15.87 7.57 5.43
N ARG A 121 -15.92 6.71 6.43
CA ARG A 121 -14.91 5.65 6.62
C ARG A 121 -14.74 4.80 5.36
N SER A 122 -15.83 4.42 4.71
CA SER A 122 -15.81 3.67 3.45
C SER A 122 -15.06 4.42 2.34
N THR A 123 -15.15 5.75 2.30
CA THR A 123 -14.39 6.57 1.34
C THR A 123 -12.89 6.48 1.61
N VAL A 124 -12.47 6.55 2.89
CA VAL A 124 -11.04 6.46 3.24
C VAL A 124 -10.48 5.07 2.94
N LEU A 125 -11.22 4.00 3.27
CA LEU A 125 -10.84 2.62 2.94
C LEU A 125 -10.74 2.40 1.42
N SER A 126 -11.70 2.93 0.66
CA SER A 126 -11.66 2.85 -0.80
C SER A 126 -10.49 3.65 -1.38
N GLN A 127 -10.19 4.82 -0.81
CA GLN A 127 -9.03 5.62 -1.22
C GLN A 127 -7.72 4.87 -0.98
N ALA A 128 -7.55 4.15 0.12
CA ALA A 128 -6.37 3.34 0.37
C ALA A 128 -6.13 2.30 -0.75
N ILE A 129 -7.20 1.62 -1.19
CA ILE A 129 -7.13 0.62 -2.27
C ILE A 129 -6.72 1.26 -3.60
N HIS A 130 -7.38 2.37 -3.97
CA HIS A 130 -7.09 3.08 -5.22
C HIS A 130 -5.68 3.65 -5.23
N HIS A 131 -5.30 4.34 -4.17
CA HIS A 131 -3.98 4.93 -3.98
C HIS A 131 -2.84 3.90 -4.14
N ALA A 132 -2.96 2.76 -3.44
CA ALA A 132 -1.96 1.70 -3.56
C ALA A 132 -1.89 1.15 -5.00
N THR A 133 -3.03 1.01 -5.69
CA THR A 133 -3.08 0.53 -7.08
C THR A 133 -2.42 1.52 -8.04
N GLU A 134 -2.71 2.82 -7.89
CA GLU A 134 -2.08 3.88 -8.69
C GLU A 134 -0.56 3.86 -8.54
N HIS A 135 -0.06 3.77 -7.31
CA HIS A 135 1.37 3.80 -7.04
C HIS A 135 2.10 2.51 -7.44
N ARG A 136 1.48 1.34 -7.36
CA ARG A 136 2.06 0.12 -7.96
C ARG A 136 2.23 0.26 -9.48
N THR A 137 1.29 0.92 -10.16
CA THR A 137 1.42 1.25 -11.58
C THR A 137 2.58 2.22 -11.84
N HIS A 138 2.78 3.20 -10.96
CA HIS A 138 3.94 4.10 -11.07
C HIS A 138 5.26 3.35 -10.89
N ILE A 139 5.36 2.40 -9.95
CA ILE A 139 6.54 1.54 -9.77
C ILE A 139 6.82 0.75 -11.05
N ALA A 140 5.82 0.06 -11.59
CA ALA A 140 5.98 -0.71 -12.83
C ALA A 140 6.49 0.17 -13.99
N SER A 141 5.87 1.34 -14.18
CA SER A 141 6.28 2.30 -15.22
C SER A 141 7.68 2.88 -15.00
N ALA A 142 8.09 3.11 -13.75
CA ALA A 142 9.41 3.62 -13.42
C ALA A 142 10.50 2.59 -13.71
N LEU A 143 10.27 1.32 -13.37
CA LEU A 143 11.17 0.21 -13.68
C LEU A 143 11.33 0.05 -15.19
N GLU A 144 10.22 -0.05 -15.92
CA GLU A 144 10.21 -0.20 -17.37
C GLU A 144 10.96 0.95 -18.07
N ALA A 145 10.73 2.19 -17.65
CA ALA A 145 11.36 3.38 -18.23
C ALA A 145 12.90 3.38 -18.10
N LYS A 146 13.45 2.62 -17.16
CA LYS A 146 14.89 2.50 -16.92
C LYS A 146 15.46 1.13 -17.33
N GLY A 147 14.62 0.27 -17.95
CA GLY A 147 15.06 -1.03 -18.47
C GLY A 147 15.24 -2.12 -17.41
N PHE A 148 14.64 -1.93 -16.22
CA PHE A 148 14.54 -2.98 -15.22
C PHE A 148 13.29 -3.82 -15.48
N GLU A 149 13.27 -5.06 -14.95
CA GLU A 149 12.11 -5.94 -15.03
C GLU A 149 10.92 -5.32 -14.27
N PRO A 150 9.83 -4.95 -14.94
CA PRO A 150 8.67 -4.40 -14.26
C PRO A 150 7.90 -5.50 -13.54
N ILE A 151 7.15 -5.14 -12.49
CA ILE A 151 6.12 -6.05 -12.01
C ILE A 151 4.98 -6.11 -13.02
N PHE A 152 4.56 -7.32 -13.40
CA PHE A 152 3.40 -7.50 -14.25
C PHE A 152 2.13 -7.28 -13.42
N LEU A 153 1.38 -6.22 -13.75
CA LEU A 153 0.18 -5.85 -13.00
C LEU A 153 -0.91 -6.92 -13.06
N ASP A 154 -0.93 -7.73 -14.11
CA ASP A 154 -1.85 -8.86 -14.21
C ASP A 154 -1.55 -9.92 -13.14
N ASP A 155 -0.27 -10.18 -12.80
CA ASP A 155 0.14 -11.17 -11.79
C ASP A 155 -0.26 -10.76 -10.35
N ILE A 156 -0.64 -9.51 -10.15
CA ILE A 156 -1.14 -8.98 -8.87
C ILE A 156 -2.60 -8.50 -8.99
N SER A 157 -3.29 -8.96 -10.01
CA SER A 157 -4.70 -8.64 -10.26
C SER A 157 -5.65 -9.35 -9.28
N LEU A 158 -6.93 -8.95 -9.32
CA LEU A 158 -7.98 -9.66 -8.57
C LEU A 158 -8.20 -11.09 -9.07
N TRP A 159 -7.85 -11.39 -10.33
CA TRP A 159 -7.92 -12.75 -10.90
C TRP A 159 -6.92 -13.68 -10.23
N ASP A 160 -5.66 -13.24 -10.12
CA ASP A 160 -4.61 -14.03 -9.49
C ASP A 160 -4.77 -14.08 -7.97
N TYR A 161 -5.26 -12.99 -7.38
CA TYR A 161 -5.64 -13.01 -5.96
C TYR A 161 -6.74 -14.04 -5.67
N GLU A 162 -7.73 -14.23 -6.54
CA GLU A 162 -8.75 -15.27 -6.36
C GLU A 162 -8.15 -16.68 -6.37
N ILE A 163 -7.13 -16.92 -7.19
CA ILE A 163 -6.39 -18.18 -7.20
C ILE A 163 -5.62 -18.36 -5.88
N TYR A 164 -4.89 -17.32 -5.47
CA TYR A 164 -4.15 -17.29 -4.21
C TYR A 164 -5.07 -17.51 -3.00
N GLU A 165 -6.17 -16.75 -2.91
CA GLU A 165 -7.18 -16.81 -1.85
C GLU A 165 -7.77 -18.22 -1.72
N THR A 166 -8.09 -18.85 -2.86
CA THR A 166 -8.63 -20.21 -2.93
C THR A 166 -7.61 -21.25 -2.48
N ALA A 167 -6.37 -21.17 -2.95
CA ALA A 167 -5.30 -22.10 -2.61
C ALA A 167 -4.91 -22.06 -1.13
N ASN A 168 -5.10 -20.91 -0.47
CA ASN A 168 -4.77 -20.70 0.94
C ASN A 168 -5.98 -20.80 1.89
N GLY A 169 -7.17 -21.15 1.39
CA GLY A 169 -8.37 -21.31 2.20
C GLY A 169 -8.86 -20.01 2.85
N LEU A 170 -8.57 -18.86 2.21
CA LEU A 170 -8.93 -17.51 2.71
C LEU A 170 -10.29 -17.03 2.20
N ARG A 171 -10.97 -17.84 1.42
CA ARG A 171 -12.26 -17.52 0.82
C ARG A 171 -13.37 -17.73 1.87
N ASP A 172 -14.10 -16.67 2.21
CA ASP A 172 -15.27 -16.67 3.08
C ASP A 172 -16.48 -17.36 2.43
#